data_b1332c6c400d66b704dd7ff3b7b5d231
#
_entry.id   b1332c6c400d66b704dd7ff3b7b5d231
#
_cell.length_a   1.000
_cell.length_b   1.000
_cell.length_c   1.000
_cell.angle_alpha   90.00
_cell.angle_beta   90.00
_cell.angle_gamma   90.00
#
_symmetry.space_group_name_H-M   'P 1'
#
loop_
_entity.id
_entity.type
_entity.pdbx_description
1 polymer ?
#
loop_
_entity_poly.entity_id
_entity_poly.type
_entity_poly.pdbx_seq_one_letter_code
_entity_poly.pdbx_strand_id
1 'polypeptide(L)'
;MNLLITGAWNDAKDHFDEFEKLGHHIEFLQFEKEALPCPYEWVEGVICNGLFLFHAIEKFANLKYIQLTSAGFDRVPMEYVQEHQIEIHNAKGVYSIPMAEFALFGVLELYKRGKVFLQNQTKYCWEKQRDLLELYGKKVCIVGCGSVGTECAKRFLVFGCEVIGVDLFPREDEHYSSMSGLDMLEDILLECDVVVLTLPLTEETNHLMNESRFARMKRGAILVNIARGAIVDTEALIQVLPNLGGVVLDVFEEEPLSAENVLWNMGNAIVTPHNSFVGDGNGKRLSKVILENLYCG
;
A
#
# COMPACT_ATOMS: atom_id res chain seq x y z
N MET A 1 27.30 2.29 -15.89
CA MET A 1 27.40 2.09 -14.42
C MET A 1 27.64 0.61 -14.12
N ASN A 2 28.30 0.35 -13.00
CA ASN A 2 28.38 -0.98 -12.41
C ASN A 2 27.15 -1.22 -11.54
N LEU A 3 26.23 -2.07 -11.99
CA LEU A 3 24.92 -2.29 -11.38
C LEU A 3 24.89 -3.62 -10.61
N LEU A 4 24.50 -3.55 -9.34
CA LEU A 4 24.10 -4.72 -8.56
C LEU A 4 22.59 -4.86 -8.63
N ILE A 5 22.10 -5.93 -9.25
CA ILE A 5 20.67 -6.23 -9.38
C ILE A 5 20.34 -7.39 -8.47
N THR A 6 19.24 -7.27 -7.70
CA THR A 6 18.83 -8.33 -6.78
C THR A 6 17.63 -9.13 -7.31
N GLY A 7 17.45 -10.35 -6.78
CA GLY A 7 16.31 -11.20 -7.10
C GLY A 7 14.96 -10.64 -6.64
N ALA A 8 14.95 -9.46 -5.99
CA ALA A 8 13.72 -8.72 -5.70
C ALA A 8 13.00 -8.24 -6.98
N TRP A 9 13.72 -8.12 -8.07
CA TRP A 9 13.15 -7.95 -9.41
C TRP A 9 13.17 -9.29 -10.15
N ASN A 10 12.04 -9.98 -10.18
CA ASN A 10 11.94 -11.35 -10.70
C ASN A 10 12.33 -11.47 -12.18
N ASP A 11 11.98 -10.47 -12.99
CA ASP A 11 12.21 -10.46 -14.44
C ASP A 11 13.59 -9.88 -14.81
N ALA A 12 14.46 -9.61 -13.83
CA ALA A 12 15.73 -8.92 -14.01
C ALA A 12 16.61 -9.54 -15.11
N LYS A 13 16.70 -10.88 -15.12
CA LYS A 13 17.58 -11.61 -16.04
C LYS A 13 17.18 -11.46 -17.50
N ASP A 14 15.91 -11.20 -17.77
CA ASP A 14 15.39 -11.00 -19.13
C ASP A 14 15.88 -9.67 -19.74
N HIS A 15 16.41 -8.76 -18.91
CA HIS A 15 16.88 -7.43 -19.31
C HIS A 15 18.40 -7.25 -19.27
N PHE A 16 19.18 -8.27 -18.87
CA PHE A 16 20.64 -8.15 -18.77
C PHE A 16 21.30 -7.77 -20.09
N ASP A 17 20.96 -8.44 -21.18
CA ASP A 17 21.49 -8.14 -22.52
C ASP A 17 21.21 -6.69 -22.96
N GLU A 18 20.08 -6.13 -22.52
CA GLU A 18 19.69 -4.75 -22.81
C GLU A 18 20.58 -3.76 -22.05
N PHE A 19 20.81 -4.01 -20.77
CA PHE A 19 21.65 -3.17 -19.92
C PHE A 19 23.14 -3.22 -20.36
N GLU A 20 23.64 -4.39 -20.74
CA GLU A 20 25.00 -4.53 -21.25
C GLU A 20 25.20 -3.75 -22.56
N LYS A 21 24.21 -3.77 -23.45
CA LYS A 21 24.23 -2.95 -24.69
C LYS A 21 24.25 -1.45 -24.42
N LEU A 22 23.71 -1.02 -23.29
CA LEU A 22 23.74 0.37 -22.83
C LEU A 22 25.07 0.72 -22.11
N GLY A 23 25.99 -0.23 -22.00
CA GLY A 23 27.28 -0.03 -21.35
C GLY A 23 27.28 -0.17 -19.84
N HIS A 24 26.27 -0.83 -19.28
CA HIS A 24 26.29 -1.22 -17.87
C HIS A 24 27.03 -2.55 -17.69
N HIS A 25 27.66 -2.72 -16.53
CA HIS A 25 28.21 -4.00 -16.08
C HIS A 25 27.32 -4.51 -14.95
N ILE A 26 26.90 -5.78 -15.02
CA ILE A 26 25.88 -6.33 -14.12
C ILE A 26 26.50 -7.41 -13.24
N GLU A 27 26.23 -7.30 -11.95
CA GLU A 27 26.34 -8.38 -10.98
C GLU A 27 24.96 -8.69 -10.39
N PHE A 28 24.67 -9.97 -10.17
CA PHE A 28 23.37 -10.41 -9.73
C PHE A 28 23.43 -11.13 -8.38
N LEU A 29 22.62 -10.67 -7.41
CA LEU A 29 22.48 -11.24 -6.08
C LEU A 29 21.08 -11.81 -5.91
N GLN A 30 20.94 -13.14 -5.82
CA GLN A 30 19.62 -13.79 -5.74
C GLN A 30 18.88 -13.42 -4.46
N PHE A 31 19.54 -13.43 -3.31
CA PHE A 31 18.93 -13.09 -2.01
C PHE A 31 19.74 -11.99 -1.34
N GLU A 32 19.10 -10.89 -1.03
CA GLU A 32 19.71 -9.66 -0.50
C GLU A 32 20.48 -9.83 0.83
N LYS A 33 20.21 -10.91 1.57
CA LYS A 33 20.90 -11.25 2.81
C LYS A 33 22.25 -11.98 2.60
N GLU A 34 22.53 -12.44 1.40
CA GLU A 34 23.77 -13.17 1.07
C GLU A 34 24.93 -12.21 0.84
N ALA A 35 26.16 -12.73 0.88
CA ALA A 35 27.35 -11.94 0.54
C ALA A 35 27.27 -11.45 -0.91
N LEU A 36 27.75 -10.22 -1.14
CA LEU A 36 27.79 -9.66 -2.48
C LEU A 36 28.70 -10.48 -3.41
N PRO A 37 28.33 -10.61 -4.70
CA PRO A 37 29.16 -11.28 -5.70
C PRO A 37 30.38 -10.44 -6.14
N CYS A 38 30.44 -9.16 -5.73
CA CYS A 38 31.47 -8.20 -6.07
C CYS A 38 31.90 -7.37 -4.84
N PRO A 39 33.03 -6.65 -4.92
CA PRO A 39 33.43 -5.69 -3.89
C PRO A 39 32.37 -4.56 -3.75
N TYR A 40 32.16 -4.05 -2.54
CA TYR A 40 31.21 -2.95 -2.29
C TYR A 40 31.57 -1.69 -3.10
N GLU A 41 32.86 -1.40 -3.26
CA GLU A 41 33.38 -0.25 -3.99
C GLU A 41 33.17 -0.36 -5.50
N TRP A 42 32.89 -1.56 -6.01
CA TRP A 42 32.58 -1.79 -7.43
C TRP A 42 31.18 -1.25 -7.78
N VAL A 43 30.25 -1.22 -6.82
CA VAL A 43 28.83 -0.92 -7.05
C VAL A 43 28.63 0.59 -7.19
N GLU A 44 28.13 1.03 -8.34
CA GLU A 44 27.73 2.41 -8.60
C GLU A 44 26.19 2.59 -8.56
N GLY A 45 25.44 1.54 -8.85
CA GLY A 45 23.99 1.55 -8.79
C GLY A 45 23.42 0.24 -8.27
N VAL A 46 22.27 0.28 -7.61
CA VAL A 46 21.56 -0.91 -7.10
C VAL A 46 20.10 -0.93 -7.54
N ILE A 47 19.61 -2.12 -7.90
CA ILE A 47 18.17 -2.41 -8.07
C ILE A 47 17.80 -3.44 -7.01
N CYS A 48 17.07 -3.02 -5.98
CA CYS A 48 16.86 -3.82 -4.77
C CYS A 48 15.53 -3.53 -4.07
N ASN A 49 15.20 -4.30 -3.04
CA ASN A 49 14.06 -4.04 -2.14
C ASN A 49 14.52 -3.68 -0.72
N GLY A 50 15.24 -4.58 -0.08
CA GLY A 50 15.65 -4.46 1.31
C GLY A 50 17.15 -4.70 1.51
N LEU A 51 17.98 -4.47 0.49
CA LEU A 51 19.43 -4.71 0.51
C LEU A 51 20.10 -4.05 1.72
N PHE A 52 19.71 -2.81 2.05
CA PHE A 52 20.31 -2.04 3.13
C PHE A 52 19.91 -2.49 4.54
N LEU A 53 18.96 -3.42 4.68
CA LEU A 53 18.69 -4.10 5.95
C LEU A 53 19.79 -5.11 6.33
N PHE A 54 20.57 -5.57 5.35
CA PHE A 54 21.62 -6.60 5.50
C PHE A 54 23.02 -6.07 5.23
N HIS A 55 23.13 -5.04 4.40
CA HIS A 55 24.39 -4.43 3.98
C HIS A 55 24.38 -2.94 4.30
N ALA A 56 25.24 -2.51 5.21
CA ALA A 56 25.37 -1.11 5.58
C ALA A 56 25.70 -0.25 4.35
N ILE A 57 24.90 0.79 4.11
CA ILE A 57 25.00 1.63 2.90
C ILE A 57 26.36 2.35 2.79
N GLU A 58 27.01 2.64 3.91
CA GLU A 58 28.30 3.31 4.02
C GLU A 58 29.45 2.50 3.38
N LYS A 59 29.25 1.20 3.19
CA LYS A 59 30.23 0.34 2.51
C LYS A 59 30.27 0.57 1.01
N PHE A 60 29.22 1.10 0.42
CA PHE A 60 29.08 1.34 -1.01
C PHE A 60 29.66 2.70 -1.39
N ALA A 61 30.98 2.84 -1.29
CA ALA A 61 31.68 4.14 -1.45
C ALA A 61 31.45 4.85 -2.80
N ASN A 62 31.07 4.12 -3.85
CA ASN A 62 30.82 4.67 -5.19
C ASN A 62 29.35 4.68 -5.58
N LEU A 63 28.42 4.42 -4.64
CA LEU A 63 26.98 4.36 -4.92
C LEU A 63 26.43 5.74 -5.30
N LYS A 64 25.77 5.81 -6.45
CA LYS A 64 25.19 7.03 -7.03
C LYS A 64 23.71 6.89 -7.36
N TYR A 65 23.24 5.63 -7.52
CA TYR A 65 21.90 5.33 -7.99
C TYR A 65 21.26 4.19 -7.22
N ILE A 66 20.02 4.38 -6.80
CA ILE A 66 19.17 3.37 -6.13
C ILE A 66 17.83 3.30 -6.83
N GLN A 67 17.48 2.12 -7.34
CA GLN A 67 16.13 1.81 -7.78
C GLN A 67 15.52 0.78 -6.84
N LEU A 68 14.47 1.16 -6.13
CA LEU A 68 13.72 0.25 -5.28
C LEU A 68 12.64 -0.49 -6.09
N THR A 69 12.45 -1.77 -5.77
CA THR A 69 11.33 -2.57 -6.27
C THR A 69 10.07 -2.41 -5.39
N SER A 70 10.16 -1.67 -4.28
CA SER A 70 9.05 -1.26 -3.41
C SER A 70 8.61 0.18 -3.69
N ALA A 71 7.40 0.52 -3.27
CA ALA A 71 6.90 1.89 -3.33
C ALA A 71 7.31 2.74 -2.11
N GLY A 72 7.56 2.11 -0.95
CA GLY A 72 8.02 2.78 0.26
C GLY A 72 9.54 2.88 0.33
N PHE A 73 10.02 3.83 1.14
CA PHE A 73 11.45 4.05 1.42
C PHE A 73 11.86 3.52 2.80
N ASP A 74 10.98 2.85 3.52
CA ASP A 74 11.12 2.43 4.93
C ASP A 74 12.36 1.56 5.21
N ARG A 75 12.96 0.97 4.16
CA ARG A 75 14.11 0.06 4.24
C ARG A 75 15.43 0.70 3.79
N VAL A 76 15.42 2.01 3.57
CA VAL A 76 16.57 2.76 3.06
C VAL A 76 16.98 3.81 4.08
N PRO A 77 18.29 3.94 4.41
CA PRO A 77 18.80 5.01 5.25
C PRO A 77 18.74 6.35 4.51
N MET A 78 17.56 7.00 4.51
CA MET A 78 17.29 8.20 3.71
C MET A 78 18.16 9.40 4.05
N GLU A 79 18.59 9.52 5.33
CA GLU A 79 19.53 10.58 5.76
C GLU A 79 20.86 10.45 4.99
N TYR A 80 21.42 9.24 4.92
CA TYR A 80 22.65 8.97 4.18
C TYR A 80 22.49 9.27 2.67
N VAL A 81 21.35 8.85 2.09
CA VAL A 81 21.03 9.09 0.67
C VAL A 81 21.02 10.58 0.36
N GLN A 82 20.41 11.39 1.23
CA GLN A 82 20.31 12.84 1.07
C GLN A 82 21.67 13.53 1.25
N GLU A 83 22.42 13.18 2.30
CA GLU A 83 23.75 13.74 2.58
C GLU A 83 24.75 13.48 1.44
N HIS A 84 24.68 12.30 0.81
CA HIS A 84 25.58 11.90 -0.28
C HIS A 84 25.01 12.19 -1.68
N GLN A 85 23.85 12.82 -1.77
CA GLN A 85 23.19 13.17 -3.03
C GLN A 85 23.00 11.98 -3.97
N ILE A 86 22.69 10.81 -3.41
CA ILE A 86 22.44 9.58 -4.18
C ILE A 86 21.07 9.71 -4.85
N GLU A 87 21.01 9.49 -6.16
CA GLU A 87 19.76 9.45 -6.89
C GLU A 87 18.95 8.22 -6.49
N ILE A 88 17.69 8.41 -6.07
CA ILE A 88 16.83 7.32 -5.62
C ILE A 88 15.46 7.35 -6.28
N HIS A 89 15.07 6.20 -6.81
CA HIS A 89 13.75 5.94 -7.40
C HIS A 89 13.07 4.77 -6.69
N ASN A 90 11.74 4.75 -6.75
CA ASN A 90 10.94 3.67 -6.21
C ASN A 90 9.94 3.13 -7.24
N ALA A 91 9.21 2.09 -6.88
CA ALA A 91 8.20 1.45 -7.72
C ALA A 91 6.81 2.12 -7.61
N LYS A 92 6.77 3.47 -7.56
CA LYS A 92 5.51 4.23 -7.50
C LYS A 92 4.59 3.84 -8.66
N GLY A 93 3.33 3.55 -8.34
CA GLY A 93 2.31 3.19 -9.32
C GLY A 93 2.25 1.70 -9.69
N VAL A 94 3.31 0.94 -9.47
CA VAL A 94 3.37 -0.49 -9.83
C VAL A 94 2.28 -1.31 -9.14
N TYR A 95 2.05 -1.05 -7.87
CA TYR A 95 1.15 -1.81 -7.00
C TYR A 95 -0.23 -1.18 -6.82
N SER A 96 -0.48 0.00 -7.40
CA SER A 96 -1.70 0.77 -7.16
C SER A 96 -2.96 0.06 -7.64
N ILE A 97 -2.87 -0.67 -8.76
CA ILE A 97 -4.00 -1.39 -9.35
C ILE A 97 -4.49 -2.52 -8.43
N PRO A 98 -3.66 -3.52 -8.05
CA PRO A 98 -4.13 -4.60 -7.19
C PRO A 98 -4.57 -4.09 -5.81
N MET A 99 -3.88 -3.10 -5.23
CA MET A 99 -4.28 -2.51 -3.94
C MET A 99 -5.67 -1.88 -4.00
N ALA A 100 -5.97 -1.14 -5.06
CA ALA A 100 -7.27 -0.52 -5.24
C ALA A 100 -8.39 -1.55 -5.50
N GLU A 101 -8.09 -2.63 -6.23
CA GLU A 101 -9.00 -3.76 -6.40
C GLU A 101 -9.27 -4.48 -5.08
N PHE A 102 -8.23 -4.64 -4.27
CA PHE A 102 -8.33 -5.24 -2.95
C PHE A 102 -9.21 -4.40 -1.99
N ALA A 103 -9.04 -3.08 -1.98
CA ALA A 103 -9.89 -2.17 -1.19
C ALA A 103 -11.36 -2.30 -1.59
N LEU A 104 -11.67 -2.26 -2.88
CA LEU A 104 -13.02 -2.42 -3.40
C LEU A 104 -13.60 -3.81 -3.08
N PHE A 105 -12.80 -4.88 -3.26
CA PHE A 105 -13.19 -6.25 -2.90
C PHE A 105 -13.59 -6.33 -1.43
N GLY A 106 -12.77 -5.81 -0.51
CA GLY A 106 -13.05 -5.85 0.92
C GLY A 106 -14.34 -5.14 1.30
N VAL A 107 -14.62 -3.96 0.71
CA VAL A 107 -15.89 -3.24 0.93
C VAL A 107 -17.07 -4.04 0.41
N LEU A 108 -16.97 -4.62 -0.80
CA LEU A 108 -18.03 -5.44 -1.37
C LEU A 108 -18.27 -6.73 -0.55
N GLU A 109 -17.20 -7.36 -0.07
CA GLU A 109 -17.28 -8.56 0.79
C GLU A 109 -18.08 -8.27 2.07
N LEU A 110 -17.85 -7.14 2.74
CA LEU A 110 -18.60 -6.71 3.91
C LEU A 110 -20.04 -6.36 3.55
N TYR A 111 -20.28 -5.56 2.51
CA TYR A 111 -21.62 -5.15 2.09
C TYR A 111 -22.50 -6.30 1.64
N LYS A 112 -21.91 -7.30 1.00
CA LYS A 112 -22.60 -8.50 0.47
C LYS A 112 -22.56 -9.68 1.45
N ARG A 113 -21.93 -9.51 2.64
CA ARG A 113 -21.78 -10.57 3.66
C ARG A 113 -21.23 -11.88 3.10
N GLY A 114 -20.21 -11.81 2.25
CA GLY A 114 -19.64 -12.97 1.58
C GLY A 114 -19.17 -14.04 2.56
N LYS A 115 -18.53 -13.65 3.67
CA LYS A 115 -18.13 -14.56 4.77
C LYS A 115 -19.31 -15.38 5.32
N VAL A 116 -20.49 -14.78 5.45
CA VAL A 116 -21.70 -15.49 5.91
C VAL A 116 -22.16 -16.51 4.87
N PHE A 117 -22.17 -16.13 3.59
CA PHE A 117 -22.54 -17.08 2.53
C PHE A 117 -21.54 -18.23 2.41
N LEU A 118 -20.25 -17.99 2.54
CA LEU A 118 -19.25 -19.05 2.57
C LEU A 118 -19.44 -19.99 3.76
N GLN A 119 -19.72 -19.45 4.95
CA GLN A 119 -20.04 -20.27 6.13
C GLN A 119 -21.34 -21.07 5.94
N ASN A 120 -22.37 -20.47 5.36
CA ASN A 120 -23.62 -21.17 5.05
C ASN A 120 -23.40 -22.30 4.02
N GLN A 121 -22.56 -22.05 3.02
CA GLN A 121 -22.19 -23.07 2.03
C GLN A 121 -21.54 -24.29 2.70
N THR A 122 -20.58 -24.07 3.62
CA THR A 122 -19.92 -25.20 4.35
C THR A 122 -20.88 -25.98 5.23
N LYS A 123 -21.97 -25.35 5.69
CA LYS A 123 -23.01 -25.96 6.54
C LYS A 123 -24.20 -26.48 5.75
N TYR A 124 -24.19 -26.41 4.42
CA TYR A 124 -25.33 -26.73 3.56
C TYR A 124 -26.59 -25.96 3.93
N CYS A 125 -26.45 -24.71 4.40
CA CYS A 125 -27.53 -23.85 4.88
C CYS A 125 -28.04 -22.95 3.76
N TRP A 126 -29.32 -23.10 3.36
CA TRP A 126 -29.97 -22.29 2.32
C TRP A 126 -30.77 -21.15 2.99
N GLU A 127 -30.04 -20.13 3.45
CA GLU A 127 -30.62 -18.98 4.15
C GLU A 127 -30.41 -17.67 3.39
N LYS A 128 -31.48 -16.88 3.21
CA LYS A 128 -31.43 -15.58 2.55
C LYS A 128 -31.01 -14.49 3.53
N GLN A 129 -30.01 -13.71 3.16
CA GLN A 129 -29.68 -12.45 3.82
C GLN A 129 -30.47 -11.32 3.15
N ARG A 130 -31.20 -10.50 3.92
CA ARG A 130 -32.11 -9.46 3.39
C ARG A 130 -31.61 -8.03 3.63
N ASP A 131 -30.51 -7.88 4.35
CA ASP A 131 -29.91 -6.64 4.79
C ASP A 131 -28.57 -6.33 4.07
N LEU A 132 -28.45 -6.84 2.85
CA LEU A 132 -27.30 -6.54 2.01
C LEU A 132 -27.33 -5.08 1.57
N LEU A 133 -26.14 -4.44 1.61
CA LEU A 133 -25.99 -3.05 1.20
C LEU A 133 -25.59 -2.94 -0.26
N GLU A 134 -25.90 -1.80 -0.87
CA GLU A 134 -25.41 -1.40 -2.19
C GLU A 134 -24.33 -0.34 -2.04
N LEU A 135 -23.33 -0.40 -2.93
CA LEU A 135 -22.26 0.59 -2.98
C LEU A 135 -22.68 1.85 -3.75
N TYR A 136 -23.63 1.70 -4.70
CA TYR A 136 -24.16 2.83 -5.47
C TYR A 136 -24.71 3.94 -4.56
N GLY A 137 -24.31 5.18 -4.86
CA GLY A 137 -24.74 6.38 -4.12
C GLY A 137 -24.07 6.54 -2.75
N LYS A 138 -23.09 5.72 -2.40
CA LYS A 138 -22.33 5.87 -1.15
C LYS A 138 -21.28 6.96 -1.25
N LYS A 139 -20.98 7.62 -0.13
CA LYS A 139 -19.87 8.56 0.01
C LYS A 139 -18.62 7.82 0.45
N VAL A 140 -17.55 7.97 -0.29
CA VAL A 140 -16.25 7.33 -0.04
C VAL A 140 -15.19 8.40 0.20
N CYS A 141 -14.59 8.42 1.38
CA CYS A 141 -13.44 9.25 1.68
C CYS A 141 -12.15 8.46 1.39
N ILE A 142 -11.29 8.99 0.55
CA ILE A 142 -9.95 8.46 0.33
C ILE A 142 -8.95 9.39 0.99
N VAL A 143 -8.24 8.86 1.98
CA VAL A 143 -7.22 9.59 2.75
C VAL A 143 -5.85 9.20 2.21
N GLY A 144 -5.21 10.15 1.52
CA GLY A 144 -4.02 9.94 0.71
C GLY A 144 -4.35 9.79 -0.78
N CYS A 145 -4.32 10.91 -1.53
CA CYS A 145 -4.73 10.96 -2.93
C CYS A 145 -3.55 10.79 -3.91
N GLY A 146 -2.59 9.95 -3.54
CA GLY A 146 -1.48 9.52 -4.39
C GLY A 146 -1.91 8.48 -5.44
N SER A 147 -0.95 7.74 -5.99
CA SER A 147 -1.22 6.76 -7.06
C SER A 147 -2.21 5.65 -6.65
N VAL A 148 -2.14 5.17 -5.41
CA VAL A 148 -3.09 4.16 -4.89
C VAL A 148 -4.46 4.78 -4.67
N GLY A 149 -4.52 5.95 -4.03
CA GLY A 149 -5.79 6.66 -3.78
C GLY A 149 -6.53 6.99 -5.07
N THR A 150 -5.83 7.48 -6.09
CA THR A 150 -6.43 7.75 -7.41
C THR A 150 -6.97 6.48 -8.08
N GLU A 151 -6.26 5.35 -7.98
CA GLU A 151 -6.77 4.07 -8.51
C GLU A 151 -7.98 3.56 -7.71
N CYS A 152 -8.03 3.81 -6.39
CA CYS A 152 -9.24 3.56 -5.59
C CYS A 152 -10.40 4.45 -6.06
N ALA A 153 -10.17 5.77 -6.20
CA ALA A 153 -11.17 6.72 -6.64
C ALA A 153 -11.83 6.31 -7.97
N LYS A 154 -11.00 5.98 -8.98
CA LYS A 154 -11.49 5.49 -10.29
C LYS A 154 -12.47 4.33 -10.14
N ARG A 155 -12.15 3.36 -9.28
CA ARG A 155 -12.98 2.15 -9.10
C ARG A 155 -14.27 2.46 -8.36
N PHE A 156 -14.23 3.24 -7.28
CA PHE A 156 -15.43 3.62 -6.55
C PHE A 156 -16.37 4.49 -7.40
N LEU A 157 -15.84 5.39 -8.24
CA LEU A 157 -16.62 6.17 -9.20
C LEU A 157 -17.40 5.29 -10.18
N VAL A 158 -16.79 4.23 -10.72
CA VAL A 158 -17.45 3.29 -11.64
C VAL A 158 -18.64 2.58 -10.95
N PHE A 159 -18.57 2.39 -9.63
CA PHE A 159 -19.70 1.87 -8.83
C PHE A 159 -20.74 2.92 -8.47
N GLY A 160 -20.61 4.15 -8.97
CA GLY A 160 -21.57 5.22 -8.74
C GLY A 160 -21.47 5.87 -7.35
N CYS A 161 -20.30 5.79 -6.71
CA CYS A 161 -20.02 6.47 -5.45
C CYS A 161 -19.71 7.96 -5.67
N GLU A 162 -20.00 8.78 -4.68
CA GLU A 162 -19.39 10.10 -4.51
C GLU A 162 -18.05 9.93 -3.80
N VAL A 163 -16.94 10.37 -4.43
CA VAL A 163 -15.59 10.16 -3.90
C VAL A 163 -15.01 11.49 -3.44
N ILE A 164 -14.64 11.59 -2.18
CA ILE A 164 -14.02 12.75 -1.54
C ILE A 164 -12.56 12.42 -1.26
N GLY A 165 -11.64 13.28 -1.68
CA GLY A 165 -10.22 13.14 -1.40
C GLY A 165 -9.80 13.97 -0.19
N VAL A 166 -8.95 13.38 0.66
CA VAL A 166 -8.25 14.08 1.75
C VAL A 166 -6.77 13.80 1.63
N ASP A 167 -5.95 14.84 1.56
CA ASP A 167 -4.50 14.71 1.39
C ASP A 167 -3.75 15.80 2.17
N LEU A 168 -2.49 15.57 2.49
CA LEU A 168 -1.59 16.59 3.07
C LEU A 168 -1.42 17.78 2.13
N PHE A 169 -1.41 17.52 0.82
CA PHE A 169 -1.24 18.52 -0.24
C PHE A 169 -2.40 18.40 -1.24
N PRO A 170 -3.61 18.84 -0.86
CA PRO A 170 -4.79 18.69 -1.70
C PRO A 170 -4.62 19.45 -3.02
N ARG A 171 -4.99 18.81 -4.11
CA ARG A 171 -4.97 19.37 -5.47
C ARG A 171 -6.19 18.89 -6.22
N GLU A 172 -6.73 19.70 -7.09
CA GLU A 172 -7.84 19.33 -7.95
C GLU A 172 -7.47 18.10 -8.80
N ASP A 173 -8.38 17.13 -8.84
CA ASP A 173 -8.24 15.92 -9.64
C ASP A 173 -9.66 15.46 -10.04
N GLU A 174 -9.85 15.12 -11.30
CA GLU A 174 -11.16 14.76 -11.90
C GLU A 174 -11.83 13.53 -11.29
N HIS A 175 -11.08 12.72 -10.55
CA HIS A 175 -11.58 11.50 -9.91
C HIS A 175 -12.18 11.75 -8.52
N TYR A 176 -12.20 12.99 -8.05
CA TYR A 176 -12.77 13.36 -6.75
C TYR A 176 -13.82 14.46 -6.93
N SER A 177 -14.94 14.32 -6.22
CA SER A 177 -15.98 15.35 -6.19
C SER A 177 -15.52 16.60 -5.44
N SER A 178 -14.63 16.43 -4.47
CA SER A 178 -13.94 17.50 -3.73
C SER A 178 -12.63 17.00 -3.14
N MET A 179 -11.70 17.94 -2.91
CA MET A 179 -10.41 17.70 -2.29
C MET A 179 -10.22 18.61 -1.09
N SER A 180 -9.73 18.08 0.02
CA SER A 180 -9.54 18.82 1.28
C SER A 180 -8.22 18.42 1.97
N GLY A 181 -7.76 19.26 2.88
CA GLY A 181 -6.64 18.95 3.78
C GLY A 181 -7.05 18.03 4.92
N LEU A 182 -6.06 17.51 5.66
CA LEU A 182 -6.28 16.66 6.83
C LEU A 182 -7.03 17.37 7.98
N ASP A 183 -6.99 18.69 8.02
CA ASP A 183 -7.73 19.52 8.98
C ASP A 183 -9.25 19.38 8.83
N MET A 184 -9.73 19.03 7.63
CA MET A 184 -11.15 18.81 7.36
C MET A 184 -11.59 17.35 7.56
N LEU A 185 -10.67 16.44 7.88
CA LEU A 185 -10.95 14.99 7.94
C LEU A 185 -12.09 14.67 8.92
N GLU A 186 -12.10 15.28 10.10
CA GLU A 186 -13.11 14.99 11.13
C GLU A 186 -14.54 15.32 10.68
N ASP A 187 -14.73 16.40 9.92
CA ASP A 187 -16.04 16.77 9.39
C ASP A 187 -16.47 15.85 8.24
N ILE A 188 -15.51 15.45 7.40
CA ILE A 188 -15.74 14.53 6.28
C ILE A 188 -16.12 13.13 6.78
N LEU A 189 -15.50 12.66 7.88
CA LEU A 189 -15.81 11.35 8.49
C LEU A 189 -17.27 11.20 8.89
N LEU A 190 -17.94 12.30 9.29
CA LEU A 190 -19.38 12.28 9.67
C LEU A 190 -20.31 11.88 8.53
N GLU A 191 -19.90 12.11 7.29
CA GLU A 191 -20.75 11.91 6.13
C GLU A 191 -20.41 10.64 5.34
N CYS A 192 -19.20 10.08 5.52
CA CYS A 192 -18.71 9.02 4.66
C CYS A 192 -19.16 7.63 5.11
N ASP A 193 -19.61 6.84 4.14
CA ASP A 193 -19.97 5.43 4.33
C ASP A 193 -18.76 4.49 4.29
N VAL A 194 -17.69 4.92 3.60
CA VAL A 194 -16.45 4.18 3.47
C VAL A 194 -15.26 5.14 3.61
N VAL A 195 -14.25 4.76 4.36
CA VAL A 195 -12.98 5.49 4.52
C VAL A 195 -11.85 4.57 4.09
N VAL A 196 -11.04 4.99 3.12
CA VAL A 196 -9.91 4.21 2.60
C VAL A 196 -8.61 4.96 2.89
N LEU A 197 -7.70 4.32 3.61
CA LEU A 197 -6.39 4.87 3.97
C LEU A 197 -5.33 4.39 2.97
N THR A 198 -4.68 5.34 2.29
CA THR A 198 -3.66 5.09 1.26
C THR A 198 -2.45 6.02 1.36
N LEU A 199 -2.34 6.79 2.46
CA LEU A 199 -1.24 7.72 2.72
C LEU A 199 -0.01 7.00 3.32
N PRO A 200 1.20 7.56 3.19
CA PRO A 200 2.38 7.02 3.84
C PRO A 200 2.33 7.22 5.36
N LEU A 201 3.09 6.40 6.08
CA LEU A 201 3.33 6.60 7.50
C LEU A 201 4.40 7.69 7.70
N THR A 202 4.03 8.73 8.45
CA THR A 202 4.90 9.82 8.91
C THR A 202 4.57 10.11 10.36
N GLU A 203 5.29 11.02 11.00
CA GLU A 203 4.94 11.48 12.37
C GLU A 203 3.51 12.07 12.42
N GLU A 204 3.08 12.79 11.37
CA GLU A 204 1.75 13.42 11.29
C GLU A 204 0.63 12.41 11.02
N THR A 205 0.94 11.28 10.39
CA THR A 205 -0.04 10.25 10.03
C THR A 205 -0.04 9.06 10.98
N ASN A 206 0.91 9.01 11.93
CA ASN A 206 0.92 8.01 12.98
C ASN A 206 -0.31 8.17 13.87
N HIS A 207 -1.06 7.08 14.06
CA HIS A 207 -2.36 7.10 14.74
C HIS A 207 -3.30 8.22 14.23
N LEU A 208 -3.26 8.46 12.91
CA LEU A 208 -4.18 9.41 12.28
C LEU A 208 -5.64 9.03 12.59
N MET A 209 -5.95 7.72 12.53
CA MET A 209 -7.25 7.20 12.97
C MET A 209 -7.13 6.76 14.43
N ASN A 210 -7.47 7.68 15.33
CA ASN A 210 -7.50 7.53 16.77
C ASN A 210 -8.93 7.56 17.33
N GLU A 211 -9.07 7.47 18.66
CA GLU A 211 -10.36 7.45 19.33
C GLU A 211 -11.27 8.63 18.92
N SER A 212 -10.75 9.87 18.87
CA SER A 212 -11.53 11.05 18.54
C SER A 212 -12.08 10.99 17.11
N ARG A 213 -11.27 10.55 16.15
CA ARG A 213 -11.68 10.41 14.74
C ARG A 213 -12.58 9.21 14.52
N PHE A 214 -12.37 8.12 15.23
CA PHE A 214 -13.33 7.01 15.23
C PHE A 214 -14.71 7.42 15.76
N ALA A 215 -14.77 8.26 16.79
CA ALA A 215 -16.02 8.80 17.31
C ALA A 215 -16.77 9.69 16.30
N ARG A 216 -16.06 10.22 15.29
CA ARG A 216 -16.65 11.02 14.18
C ARG A 216 -17.12 10.16 13.01
N MET A 217 -16.71 8.91 12.92
CA MET A 217 -17.15 8.04 11.83
C MET A 217 -18.64 7.76 11.91
N LYS A 218 -19.29 7.77 10.75
CA LYS A 218 -20.70 7.43 10.62
C LYS A 218 -20.96 6.01 11.14
N ARG A 219 -22.02 5.83 11.92
CA ARG A 219 -22.41 4.49 12.35
C ARG A 219 -22.65 3.58 11.14
N GLY A 220 -22.06 2.40 11.15
CA GLY A 220 -22.14 1.46 10.03
C GLY A 220 -21.16 1.77 8.88
N ALA A 221 -20.29 2.76 9.02
CA ALA A 221 -19.24 3.03 8.05
C ALA A 221 -18.20 1.90 8.01
N ILE A 222 -17.52 1.74 6.87
CA ILE A 222 -16.41 0.80 6.69
C ILE A 222 -15.09 1.57 6.69
N LEU A 223 -14.10 1.06 7.42
CA LEU A 223 -12.70 1.48 7.31
C LEU A 223 -11.90 0.45 6.51
N VAL A 224 -11.09 0.93 5.58
CA VAL A 224 -10.12 0.12 4.83
C VAL A 224 -8.72 0.67 5.08
N ASN A 225 -7.81 -0.15 5.61
CA ASN A 225 -6.40 0.20 5.72
C ASN A 225 -5.55 -0.75 4.87
N ILE A 226 -5.06 -0.23 3.75
CA ILE A 226 -4.11 -0.87 2.83
C ILE A 226 -2.80 -0.08 2.74
N ALA A 227 -2.57 0.83 3.70
CA ALA A 227 -1.42 1.72 3.72
C ALA A 227 -0.32 1.22 4.66
N ARG A 228 -0.39 1.58 5.96
CA ARG A 228 0.50 1.12 7.04
C ARG A 228 -0.32 0.92 8.32
N GLY A 229 0.04 -0.08 9.13
CA GLY A 229 -0.69 -0.41 10.35
C GLY A 229 -0.75 0.72 11.35
N ALA A 230 0.36 1.36 11.64
CA ALA A 230 0.47 2.43 12.62
C ALA A 230 -0.28 3.75 12.26
N ILE A 231 -0.93 3.82 11.10
CA ILE A 231 -1.88 4.91 10.78
C ILE A 231 -3.17 4.78 11.62
N VAL A 232 -3.46 3.59 12.08
CA VAL A 232 -4.63 3.23 12.88
C VAL A 232 -4.20 2.86 14.28
N ASP A 233 -4.76 3.53 15.28
CA ASP A 233 -4.71 3.09 16.68
C ASP A 233 -5.56 1.82 16.80
N THR A 234 -4.92 0.67 16.91
CA THR A 234 -5.58 -0.64 16.91
C THR A 234 -6.48 -0.83 18.14
N GLU A 235 -6.10 -0.30 19.31
CA GLU A 235 -6.90 -0.42 20.52
C GLU A 235 -8.19 0.40 20.40
N ALA A 236 -8.09 1.64 19.94
CA ALA A 236 -9.24 2.49 19.68
C ALA A 236 -10.17 1.89 18.62
N LEU A 237 -9.61 1.30 17.56
CA LEU A 237 -10.39 0.61 16.53
C LEU A 237 -11.19 -0.56 17.09
N ILE A 238 -10.58 -1.42 17.91
CA ILE A 238 -11.25 -2.58 18.51
C ILE A 238 -12.45 -2.14 19.36
N GLN A 239 -12.34 -1.04 20.09
CA GLN A 239 -13.42 -0.52 20.92
C GLN A 239 -14.61 -0.01 20.08
N VAL A 240 -14.35 0.63 18.95
CA VAL A 240 -15.41 1.24 18.11
C VAL A 240 -15.98 0.26 17.09
N LEU A 241 -15.28 -0.81 16.76
CA LEU A 241 -15.64 -1.76 15.71
C LEU A 241 -17.08 -2.32 15.80
N PRO A 242 -17.67 -2.54 17.00
CA PRO A 242 -19.09 -2.91 17.11
C PRO A 242 -20.08 -1.88 16.54
N ASN A 243 -19.68 -0.61 16.41
CA ASN A 243 -20.50 0.46 15.84
C ASN A 243 -20.25 0.67 14.35
N LEU A 244 -19.17 0.12 13.81
CA LEU A 244 -18.83 0.18 12.39
C LEU A 244 -19.52 -0.93 11.60
N GLY A 245 -19.72 -0.71 10.32
CA GLY A 245 -20.17 -1.73 9.36
C GLY A 245 -19.11 -2.82 9.16
N GLY A 246 -17.85 -2.47 9.35
CA GLY A 246 -16.72 -3.38 9.36
C GLY A 246 -15.40 -2.69 9.06
N VAL A 247 -14.34 -3.51 9.05
CA VAL A 247 -12.99 -3.09 8.71
C VAL A 247 -12.32 -4.06 7.74
N VAL A 248 -11.50 -3.52 6.87
CA VAL A 248 -10.60 -4.28 5.97
C VAL A 248 -9.18 -3.86 6.32
N LEU A 249 -8.42 -4.76 6.91
CA LEU A 249 -7.07 -4.49 7.39
C LEU A 249 -6.09 -5.42 6.71
N ASP A 250 -5.25 -4.87 5.86
CA ASP A 250 -4.16 -5.61 5.22
C ASP A 250 -2.84 -5.42 5.95
N VAL A 251 -2.77 -4.41 6.82
CA VAL A 251 -1.57 -3.99 7.54
C VAL A 251 -1.87 -3.74 9.03
N PHE A 252 -0.86 -3.96 9.90
CA PHE A 252 -0.99 -3.91 11.34
C PHE A 252 0.20 -3.17 11.98
N GLU A 253 0.02 -2.66 13.20
CA GLU A 253 1.09 -2.00 13.95
C GLU A 253 2.23 -2.99 14.26
N GLU A 254 1.88 -4.25 14.51
CA GLU A 254 2.81 -5.36 14.66
C GLU A 254 2.54 -6.42 13.60
N GLU A 255 3.53 -6.72 12.79
CA GLU A 255 3.48 -7.75 11.76
C GLU A 255 4.60 -8.78 11.97
N PRO A 256 4.27 -10.08 11.99
CA PRO A 256 2.97 -10.72 11.77
C PRO A 256 1.95 -10.45 12.90
N LEU A 257 0.66 -10.28 12.54
CA LEU A 257 -0.40 -10.14 13.53
C LEU A 257 -0.45 -11.37 14.47
N SER A 258 -0.39 -11.12 15.78
CA SER A 258 -0.44 -12.19 16.79
C SER A 258 -1.67 -13.09 16.60
N ALA A 259 -1.48 -14.40 16.75
CA ALA A 259 -2.57 -15.38 16.68
C ALA A 259 -3.65 -15.17 17.77
N GLU A 260 -3.31 -14.47 18.85
CA GLU A 260 -4.21 -14.14 19.97
C GLU A 260 -5.00 -12.84 19.73
N ASN A 261 -4.71 -12.11 18.64
CA ASN A 261 -5.39 -10.85 18.36
C ASN A 261 -6.88 -11.07 18.13
N VAL A 262 -7.70 -10.26 18.81
CA VAL A 262 -9.17 -10.37 18.78
C VAL A 262 -9.77 -10.12 17.40
N LEU A 263 -9.10 -9.37 16.53
CA LEU A 263 -9.54 -9.06 15.16
C LEU A 263 -9.79 -10.31 14.32
N TRP A 264 -9.04 -11.41 14.56
CA TRP A 264 -9.25 -12.69 13.88
C TRP A 264 -10.67 -13.24 14.04
N ASN A 265 -11.29 -12.99 15.20
CA ASN A 265 -12.59 -13.53 15.58
C ASN A 265 -13.74 -12.55 15.40
N MET A 266 -13.46 -11.29 14.99
CA MET A 266 -14.51 -10.31 14.76
C MET A 266 -15.22 -10.55 13.42
N GLY A 267 -16.54 -10.72 13.48
CA GLY A 267 -17.35 -11.09 12.31
C GLY A 267 -17.36 -10.06 11.19
N ASN A 268 -17.16 -8.78 11.53
CA ASN A 268 -17.10 -7.64 10.62
C ASN A 268 -15.66 -7.14 10.37
N ALA A 269 -14.65 -7.96 10.66
CA ALA A 269 -13.26 -7.69 10.29
C ALA A 269 -12.80 -8.62 9.17
N ILE A 270 -12.17 -8.06 8.15
CA ILE A 270 -11.37 -8.77 7.14
C ILE A 270 -9.92 -8.48 7.46
N VAL A 271 -9.16 -9.53 7.72
CA VAL A 271 -7.75 -9.48 8.11
C VAL A 271 -6.94 -10.24 7.06
N THR A 272 -5.93 -9.59 6.48
CA THR A 272 -5.04 -10.19 5.47
C THR A 272 -3.58 -9.89 5.76
N PRO A 273 -2.63 -10.74 5.30
CA PRO A 273 -1.24 -10.69 5.74
C PRO A 273 -0.39 -9.77 4.84
N HIS A 274 -0.70 -8.47 4.79
CA HIS A 274 0.02 -7.47 3.99
C HIS A 274 0.18 -7.92 2.53
N ASN A 275 -0.94 -8.27 1.90
CA ASN A 275 -0.96 -8.94 0.60
C ASN A 275 -1.74 -8.18 -0.50
N SER A 276 -2.31 -7.00 -0.17
CA SER A 276 -3.12 -6.21 -1.11
C SER A 276 -2.34 -5.76 -2.35
N PHE A 277 -1.02 -5.65 -2.24
CA PHE A 277 -0.15 -5.24 -3.35
C PHE A 277 0.09 -6.35 -4.38
N VAL A 278 -0.25 -7.60 -4.11
CA VAL A 278 0.05 -8.74 -5.01
C VAL A 278 -0.90 -8.72 -6.21
N GLY A 279 -0.32 -8.80 -7.40
CA GLY A 279 -1.06 -8.87 -8.67
C GLY A 279 -0.18 -9.43 -9.79
N ASP A 280 -0.79 -10.16 -10.70
CA ASP A 280 -0.13 -10.81 -11.84
C ASP A 280 0.47 -9.81 -12.86
N GLY A 281 -0.03 -8.59 -12.88
CA GLY A 281 0.50 -7.50 -13.72
C GLY A 281 1.70 -6.75 -13.11
N ASN A 282 2.11 -7.03 -11.86
CA ASN A 282 3.15 -6.26 -11.17
C ASN A 282 4.52 -6.37 -11.86
N GLY A 283 4.94 -7.57 -12.27
CA GLY A 283 6.25 -7.78 -12.92
C GLY A 283 6.41 -6.87 -14.14
N LYS A 284 5.41 -6.90 -15.04
CA LYS A 284 5.43 -6.06 -16.25
C LYS A 284 5.49 -4.55 -15.93
N ARG A 285 4.73 -4.09 -14.94
CA ARG A 285 4.73 -2.68 -14.53
C ARG A 285 6.05 -2.29 -13.87
N LEU A 286 6.58 -3.17 -13.02
CA LEU A 286 7.87 -2.96 -12.35
C LEU A 286 9.01 -2.85 -13.36
N SER A 287 9.11 -3.81 -14.29
CA SER A 287 10.13 -3.78 -15.34
C SER A 287 10.04 -2.48 -16.16
N LYS A 288 8.82 -2.06 -16.52
CA LYS A 288 8.62 -0.79 -17.22
C LYS A 288 9.16 0.41 -16.43
N VAL A 289 8.82 0.52 -15.14
CA VAL A 289 9.25 1.64 -14.28
C VAL A 289 10.77 1.65 -14.09
N ILE A 290 11.39 0.48 -13.86
CA ILE A 290 12.84 0.36 -13.71
C ILE A 290 13.55 0.82 -14.98
N LEU A 291 13.10 0.35 -16.14
CA LEU A 291 13.69 0.72 -17.43
C LEU A 291 13.54 2.22 -17.72
N GLU A 292 12.33 2.78 -17.50
CA GLU A 292 12.08 4.22 -17.69
C GLU A 292 12.99 5.07 -16.82
N ASN A 293 13.19 4.72 -15.54
CA ASN A 293 14.04 5.47 -14.62
C ASN A 293 15.53 5.36 -14.99
N LEU A 294 16.00 4.20 -15.47
CA LEU A 294 17.39 4.01 -15.91
C LEU A 294 17.73 4.72 -17.22
N TYR A 295 16.73 4.91 -18.11
CA TYR A 295 16.95 5.61 -19.39
C TYR A 295 16.81 7.12 -19.30
N CYS A 296 16.14 7.65 -18.28
CA CYS A 296 15.92 9.09 -18.13
C CYS A 296 16.96 9.77 -17.23
N GLY A 297 17.80 9.00 -16.51
CA GLY A 297 18.96 9.47 -15.73
C GLY A 297 20.23 9.29 -16.53
#